data_5c74bf3eed2cacf928a322fbb7356566
#
_entry.id   5c74bf3eed2cacf928a322fbb7356566
#
_cell.length_a   1.000
_cell.length_b   1.000
_cell.length_c   1.000
_cell.angle_alpha   90.00
_cell.angle_beta   90.00
_cell.angle_gamma   90.00
#
_symmetry.space_group_name_H-M   'P 1'
#
loop_
_entity.id
_entity.type
_entity.pdbx_description
1 polymer ?
#
loop_
_entity_poly.entity_id
_entity_poly.type
_entity_poly.pdbx_seq_one_letter_code
_entity_poly.pdbx_strand_id
1 'polypeptide(L)'
;MTADERARILAKSALFNPPDAALPDGRRDLVGLSREELAAELAAIGEAPFRTKQLWHWIYHQGVTDFARMSSIARPLQAKLAERFVVGRPETVVAQTSDDDTRKFLFRFRDRQEAETVYIPDPEEDRGAVCLSSQVGCTLSCRFCHTGTQTLVRNLGAAEIVGQFMGVRDAYGEWPSPKGETPRQLSTIVLMGMGEPLYNYANVAKAMTIVMDNEGIALSRRRITLSTSGVVPMMDRAGAELGVNLAVSLHAVRDELRDELVPLNRKYPIAELMAACRRYPGASNARRITFEYVMLRGVNDSEADARELVRLIAGMPAKVNLIPFNPWPGSAYQTSTRAAIERFA
;
A
#
# COMPACT_ATOMS: atom_id res chain seq x y z
N MET A 1 16.12 13.78 -14.89
CA MET A 1 16.03 13.59 -13.42
C MET A 1 17.12 12.66 -12.97
N THR A 2 17.87 13.03 -11.97
CA THR A 2 19.16 12.43 -11.67
C THR A 2 19.05 11.31 -10.61
N ALA A 3 19.99 10.35 -10.64
CA ALA A 3 20.17 9.34 -9.59
C ALA A 3 20.30 9.99 -8.18
N ASP A 4 20.84 11.19 -8.11
CA ASP A 4 21.01 12.00 -6.91
C ASP A 4 19.66 12.37 -6.23
N GLU A 5 18.61 12.73 -7.00
CA GLU A 5 17.30 13.04 -6.40
C GLU A 5 16.63 11.81 -5.78
N ARG A 6 16.76 10.63 -6.41
CA ARG A 6 16.28 9.37 -5.82
C ARG A 6 17.01 9.05 -4.52
N ALA A 7 18.33 9.20 -4.51
CA ALA A 7 19.14 8.97 -3.32
C ALA A 7 18.73 9.91 -2.18
N ARG A 8 18.49 11.18 -2.45
CA ARG A 8 18.00 12.16 -1.45
C ARG A 8 16.62 11.78 -0.91
N ILE A 9 15.67 11.35 -1.76
CA ILE A 9 14.35 10.87 -1.30
C ILE A 9 14.53 9.70 -0.36
N LEU A 10 15.31 8.70 -0.72
CA LEU A 10 15.54 7.51 0.11
C LEU A 10 16.23 7.84 1.43
N ALA A 11 17.28 8.67 1.41
CA ALA A 11 17.99 9.09 2.61
C ALA A 11 17.07 9.86 3.57
N LYS A 12 16.27 10.80 3.03
CA LYS A 12 15.28 11.54 3.83
C LYS A 12 14.19 10.62 4.38
N SER A 13 13.70 9.67 3.57
CA SER A 13 12.72 8.67 4.00
C SER A 13 13.22 7.84 5.17
N ALA A 14 14.48 7.43 5.16
CA ALA A 14 15.07 6.60 6.21
C ALA A 14 15.04 7.26 7.59
N LEU A 15 15.05 8.61 7.67
CA LEU A 15 14.95 9.34 8.94
C LEU A 15 13.59 9.17 9.63
N PHE A 16 12.57 8.76 8.87
CA PHE A 16 11.21 8.54 9.36
C PHE A 16 10.87 7.05 9.51
N ASN A 17 11.82 6.15 9.35
CA ASN A 17 11.56 4.73 9.57
C ASN A 17 11.26 4.46 11.05
N PRO A 18 10.42 3.44 11.35
CA PRO A 18 10.19 3.02 12.71
C PRO A 18 11.52 2.62 13.36
N PRO A 19 11.66 2.76 14.69
CA PRO A 19 12.80 2.25 15.42
C PRO A 19 12.92 0.74 15.21
N ASP A 20 14.12 0.22 15.35
CA ASP A 20 14.46 -1.18 15.06
C ASP A 20 13.57 -2.15 15.86
N ALA A 21 13.20 -3.22 15.21
CA ALA A 21 12.06 -4.08 15.58
C ALA A 21 12.31 -5.04 16.75
N ALA A 22 13.28 -4.78 17.62
CA ALA A 22 13.42 -5.55 18.86
C ALA A 22 12.24 -5.26 19.80
N LEU A 23 11.63 -6.33 20.32
CA LEU A 23 10.60 -6.24 21.35
C LEU A 23 11.22 -5.80 22.69
N PRO A 24 10.41 -5.27 23.64
CA PRO A 24 10.89 -4.92 24.97
C PRO A 24 11.54 -6.10 25.71
N ASP A 25 11.17 -7.34 25.36
CA ASP A 25 11.76 -8.56 25.90
C ASP A 25 13.00 -9.05 25.13
N GLY A 26 13.48 -8.26 24.16
CA GLY A 26 14.66 -8.56 23.36
C GLY A 26 14.44 -9.50 22.18
N ARG A 27 13.22 -10.07 22.02
CA ARG A 27 12.91 -10.91 20.86
C ARG A 27 12.73 -10.07 19.59
N ARG A 28 12.99 -10.68 18.46
CA ARG A 28 12.84 -10.06 17.14
C ARG A 28 11.63 -10.60 16.40
N ASP A 29 10.93 -9.72 15.70
CA ASP A 29 9.85 -10.14 14.82
C ASP A 29 10.40 -10.66 13.49
N LEU A 30 9.92 -11.82 13.08
CA LEU A 30 10.26 -12.43 11.79
C LEU A 30 9.39 -11.90 10.65
N VAL A 31 8.23 -11.30 10.94
CA VAL A 31 7.40 -10.67 9.91
C VAL A 31 8.10 -9.44 9.35
N GLY A 32 8.06 -9.27 8.02
CA GLY A 32 8.69 -8.16 7.33
C GLY A 32 10.18 -8.32 7.03
N LEU A 33 10.82 -9.39 7.50
CA LEU A 33 12.16 -9.75 7.06
C LEU A 33 12.12 -10.27 5.63
N SER A 34 13.11 -9.91 4.80
CA SER A 34 13.31 -10.55 3.51
C SER A 34 13.79 -12.02 3.71
N ARG A 35 13.83 -12.80 2.65
CA ARG A 35 14.38 -14.17 2.77
C ARG A 35 15.84 -14.19 3.19
N GLU A 36 16.63 -13.24 2.71
CA GLU A 36 18.03 -13.07 3.03
C GLU A 36 18.21 -12.67 4.50
N GLU A 37 17.40 -11.75 4.99
CA GLU A 37 17.41 -11.33 6.40
C GLU A 37 16.96 -12.47 7.31
N LEU A 38 15.89 -13.19 6.95
CA LEU A 38 15.44 -14.37 7.70
C LEU A 38 16.52 -15.46 7.72
N ALA A 39 17.21 -15.69 6.60
CA ALA A 39 18.32 -16.64 6.52
C ALA A 39 19.49 -16.22 7.43
N ALA A 40 19.82 -14.94 7.48
CA ALA A 40 20.86 -14.41 8.36
C ALA A 40 20.51 -14.61 9.84
N GLU A 41 19.25 -14.35 10.24
CA GLU A 41 18.79 -14.59 11.62
C GLU A 41 18.89 -16.08 12.01
N LEU A 42 18.50 -16.98 11.10
CA LEU A 42 18.60 -18.42 11.34
C LEU A 42 20.05 -18.91 11.40
N ALA A 43 20.92 -18.38 10.54
CA ALA A 43 22.36 -18.68 10.57
C ALA A 43 23.00 -18.21 11.90
N ALA A 44 22.59 -17.04 12.41
CA ALA A 44 23.10 -16.51 13.70
C ALA A 44 22.76 -17.42 14.90
N ILE A 45 21.72 -18.25 14.78
CA ILE A 45 21.37 -19.25 15.79
C ILE A 45 21.85 -20.67 15.41
N GLY A 46 22.69 -20.81 14.38
CA GLY A 46 23.28 -22.08 13.96
C GLY A 46 22.36 -23.00 13.17
N GLU A 47 21.31 -22.49 12.56
CA GLU A 47 20.37 -23.28 11.77
C GLU A 47 20.75 -23.36 10.28
N ALA A 48 20.42 -24.48 9.66
CA ALA A 48 20.72 -24.73 8.26
C ALA A 48 19.86 -23.89 7.30
N PRO A 49 20.37 -23.50 6.10
CA PRO A 49 19.69 -22.61 5.17
C PRO A 49 18.29 -23.01 4.73
N PHE A 50 18.00 -24.32 4.64
CA PHE A 50 16.66 -24.82 4.25
C PHE A 50 15.56 -24.47 5.27
N ARG A 51 15.91 -24.14 6.51
CA ARG A 51 14.99 -23.70 7.55
C ARG A 51 14.30 -22.39 7.18
N THR A 52 14.99 -21.51 6.43
CA THR A 52 14.38 -20.29 5.89
C THR A 52 13.13 -20.57 5.10
N LYS A 53 13.18 -21.55 4.19
CA LYS A 53 12.02 -21.96 3.38
C LYS A 53 10.89 -22.53 4.26
N GLN A 54 11.23 -23.33 5.26
CA GLN A 54 10.23 -23.90 6.17
C GLN A 54 9.52 -22.80 6.98
N LEU A 55 10.26 -21.88 7.62
CA LEU A 55 9.66 -20.79 8.38
C LEU A 55 8.88 -19.83 7.49
N TRP A 56 9.40 -19.49 6.31
CA TRP A 56 8.69 -18.67 5.34
C TRP A 56 7.32 -19.23 5.00
N HIS A 57 7.25 -20.54 4.72
CA HIS A 57 6.01 -21.25 4.45
C HIS A 57 5.04 -21.18 5.64
N TRP A 58 5.50 -21.42 6.87
CA TRP A 58 4.65 -21.35 8.05
C TRP A 58 4.13 -19.95 8.32
N ILE A 59 4.98 -18.93 8.16
CA ILE A 59 4.62 -17.53 8.42
C ILE A 59 3.68 -16.99 7.35
N TYR A 60 4.06 -17.11 6.06
CA TYR A 60 3.39 -16.38 4.98
C TYR A 60 2.42 -17.22 4.15
N HIS A 61 2.53 -18.56 4.17
CA HIS A 61 1.56 -19.41 3.50
C HIS A 61 0.52 -19.98 4.46
N GLN A 62 0.96 -20.48 5.61
CA GLN A 62 0.07 -21.07 6.62
C GLN A 62 -0.50 -20.04 7.60
N GLY A 63 0.09 -18.85 7.74
CA GLY A 63 -0.35 -17.80 8.64
C GLY A 63 -0.13 -18.08 10.12
N VAL A 64 0.70 -19.05 10.45
CA VAL A 64 0.90 -19.52 11.82
C VAL A 64 1.78 -18.56 12.61
N THR A 65 1.33 -18.16 13.79
CA THR A 65 2.03 -17.25 14.71
C THR A 65 2.74 -17.97 15.85
N ASP A 66 2.30 -19.16 16.22
CA ASP A 66 2.87 -19.97 17.30
C ASP A 66 3.82 -21.03 16.73
N PHE A 67 5.10 -20.96 17.07
CA PHE A 67 6.11 -21.92 16.63
C PHE A 67 5.77 -23.35 17.02
N ALA A 68 5.08 -23.59 18.15
CA ALA A 68 4.67 -24.92 18.58
C ALA A 68 3.69 -25.60 17.61
N ARG A 69 2.98 -24.83 16.79
CA ARG A 69 2.04 -25.33 15.76
C ARG A 69 2.71 -25.62 14.41
N MET A 70 4.00 -25.31 14.25
CA MET A 70 4.76 -25.52 13.01
C MET A 70 5.26 -26.98 12.93
N SER A 71 4.38 -27.92 12.59
CA SER A 71 4.59 -29.37 12.72
C SER A 71 5.79 -29.94 11.94
N SER A 72 6.25 -29.29 10.88
CA SER A 72 7.46 -29.68 10.14
C SER A 72 8.77 -29.22 10.77
N ILE A 73 8.70 -28.47 11.87
CA ILE A 73 9.85 -27.98 12.65
C ILE A 73 9.99 -28.80 13.92
N ALA A 74 11.18 -29.35 14.17
CA ALA A 74 11.42 -30.18 15.33
C ALA A 74 11.24 -29.38 16.65
N ARG A 75 10.66 -30.01 17.68
CA ARG A 75 10.36 -29.37 18.97
C ARG A 75 11.53 -28.59 19.60
N PRO A 76 12.79 -29.08 19.58
CA PRO A 76 13.91 -28.30 20.12
C PRO A 76 14.13 -26.98 19.38
N LEU A 77 13.94 -26.98 18.05
CA LEU A 77 14.03 -25.76 17.26
C LEU A 77 12.83 -24.82 17.48
N GLN A 78 11.61 -25.36 17.63
CA GLN A 78 10.43 -24.55 17.99
C GLN A 78 10.68 -23.78 19.30
N ALA A 79 11.21 -24.44 20.35
CA ALA A 79 11.55 -23.80 21.61
C ALA A 79 12.61 -22.71 21.43
N LYS A 80 13.71 -23.01 20.73
CA LYS A 80 14.80 -22.08 20.43
C LYS A 80 14.33 -20.86 19.64
N LEU A 81 13.38 -21.03 18.70
CA LEU A 81 12.77 -19.92 17.97
C LEU A 81 11.91 -19.06 18.88
N ALA A 82 11.07 -19.67 19.75
CA ALA A 82 10.19 -18.94 20.65
C ALA A 82 10.94 -18.08 21.68
N GLU A 83 12.15 -18.50 22.09
CA GLU A 83 13.01 -17.73 22.98
C GLU A 83 13.56 -16.45 22.36
N ARG A 84 13.76 -16.42 21.03
CA ARG A 84 14.47 -15.35 20.33
C ARG A 84 13.61 -14.53 19.40
N PHE A 85 12.51 -15.11 18.92
CA PHE A 85 11.70 -14.55 17.87
C PHE A 85 10.21 -14.57 18.20
N VAL A 86 9.48 -13.74 17.46
CA VAL A 86 8.01 -13.78 17.37
C VAL A 86 7.58 -13.76 15.90
N VAL A 87 6.36 -14.20 15.65
CA VAL A 87 5.64 -13.97 14.39
C VAL A 87 4.51 -13.00 14.70
N GLY A 88 4.80 -11.71 14.56
CA GLY A 88 3.91 -10.62 15.00
C GLY A 88 2.67 -10.46 14.13
N ARG A 89 1.69 -9.80 14.74
CA ARG A 89 0.51 -9.21 14.09
C ARG A 89 0.25 -7.84 14.70
N PRO A 90 -0.26 -6.88 13.93
CA PRO A 90 -0.74 -5.64 14.52
C PRO A 90 -1.98 -5.94 15.38
N GLU A 91 -2.16 -5.17 16.46
CA GLU A 91 -3.36 -5.24 17.29
C GLU A 91 -4.54 -4.62 16.53
N THR A 92 -5.65 -5.33 16.42
CA THR A 92 -6.91 -4.74 15.92
C THR A 92 -7.59 -3.97 17.04
N VAL A 93 -7.53 -2.64 16.98
CA VAL A 93 -8.16 -1.75 17.99
C VAL A 93 -9.66 -1.64 17.72
N VAL A 94 -10.01 -1.43 16.45
CA VAL A 94 -11.39 -1.27 15.99
C VAL A 94 -11.55 -1.99 14.65
N ALA A 95 -12.69 -2.63 14.45
CA ALA A 95 -13.15 -3.12 13.17
C ALA A 95 -14.61 -2.69 12.97
N GLN A 96 -14.88 -1.89 11.95
CA GLN A 96 -16.19 -1.37 11.60
C GLN A 96 -16.61 -1.89 10.23
N THR A 97 -17.83 -2.34 10.10
CA THR A 97 -18.41 -2.78 8.83
C THR A 97 -19.52 -1.82 8.45
N SER A 98 -19.54 -1.33 7.22
CA SER A 98 -20.59 -0.50 6.65
C SER A 98 -21.66 -1.34 5.95
N ASP A 99 -22.75 -0.69 5.52
CA ASP A 99 -23.91 -1.36 4.92
C ASP A 99 -23.60 -2.05 3.57
N ASP A 100 -22.50 -1.67 2.94
CA ASP A 100 -21.98 -2.27 1.69
C ASP A 100 -20.91 -3.34 1.92
N ASP A 101 -20.82 -3.88 3.15
CA ASP A 101 -19.83 -4.86 3.60
C ASP A 101 -18.36 -4.37 3.52
N THR A 102 -18.12 -3.08 3.23
CA THR A 102 -16.79 -2.48 3.39
C THR A 102 -16.39 -2.54 4.86
N ARG A 103 -15.20 -3.06 5.15
CA ARG A 103 -14.73 -3.22 6.52
C ARG A 103 -13.46 -2.44 6.78
N LYS A 104 -13.53 -1.48 7.69
CA LYS A 104 -12.41 -0.66 8.13
C LYS A 104 -11.82 -1.21 9.41
N PHE A 105 -10.50 -1.40 9.42
CA PHE A 105 -9.70 -1.81 10.57
C PHE A 105 -8.85 -0.64 11.02
N LEU A 106 -8.74 -0.41 12.31
CA LEU A 106 -7.73 0.41 12.94
C LEU A 106 -6.71 -0.52 13.58
N PHE A 107 -5.53 -0.58 12.98
CA PHE A 107 -4.42 -1.37 13.50
C PHE A 107 -3.48 -0.53 14.34
N ARG A 108 -3.13 -1.02 15.53
CA ARG A 108 -2.12 -0.43 16.41
C ARG A 108 -0.81 -1.19 16.29
N PHE A 109 0.28 -0.44 16.14
CA PHE A 109 1.64 -0.93 16.09
C PHE A 109 2.32 -0.89 17.46
N ARG A 110 3.53 -1.42 17.55
CA ARG A 110 4.26 -1.60 18.82
C ARG A 110 4.54 -0.30 19.58
N ASP A 111 4.78 0.78 18.87
CA ASP A 111 5.00 2.12 19.43
C ASP A 111 3.70 2.86 19.74
N ARG A 112 2.58 2.15 19.70
CA ARG A 112 1.20 2.64 19.90
C ARG A 112 0.69 3.59 18.81
N GLN A 113 1.43 3.76 17.72
CA GLN A 113 0.92 4.44 16.55
C GLN A 113 -0.12 3.57 15.86
N GLU A 114 -1.06 4.20 15.16
CA GLU A 114 -2.18 3.54 14.53
C GLU A 114 -2.28 3.91 13.05
N ALA A 115 -2.75 2.99 12.23
CA ALA A 115 -3.11 3.25 10.85
C ALA A 115 -4.38 2.49 10.45
N GLU A 116 -5.12 3.08 9.52
CA GLU A 116 -6.31 2.46 8.96
C GLU A 116 -5.96 1.51 7.82
N THR A 117 -6.72 0.44 7.74
CA THR A 117 -6.73 -0.54 6.63
C THR A 117 -8.18 -0.83 6.28
N VAL A 118 -8.50 -0.87 4.99
CA VAL A 118 -9.89 -1.07 4.55
C VAL A 118 -9.97 -2.27 3.62
N TYR A 119 -10.87 -3.20 3.92
CA TYR A 119 -11.32 -4.21 2.98
C TYR A 119 -12.54 -3.66 2.22
N ILE A 120 -12.48 -3.71 0.90
CA ILE A 120 -13.51 -3.23 -0.02
C ILE A 120 -13.98 -4.45 -0.83
N PRO A 121 -15.20 -4.97 -0.58
CA PRO A 121 -15.73 -6.09 -1.33
C PRO A 121 -16.01 -5.70 -2.79
N ASP A 122 -15.90 -6.66 -3.69
CA ASP A 122 -16.40 -6.54 -5.05
C ASP A 122 -17.86 -7.06 -5.05
N PRO A 123 -18.86 -6.21 -5.34
CA PRO A 123 -20.26 -6.62 -5.25
C PRO A 123 -20.67 -7.68 -6.27
N GLU A 124 -19.90 -7.87 -7.34
CA GLU A 124 -20.19 -8.81 -8.43
C GLU A 124 -19.44 -10.14 -8.29
N GLU A 125 -18.40 -10.19 -7.45
CA GLU A 125 -17.54 -11.36 -7.28
C GLU A 125 -17.27 -11.61 -5.78
N ASP A 126 -17.12 -12.87 -5.40
CA ASP A 126 -16.74 -13.28 -4.01
C ASP A 126 -15.25 -12.99 -3.76
N ARG A 127 -14.87 -11.73 -3.92
CA ARG A 127 -13.52 -11.22 -3.70
C ARG A 127 -13.53 -9.74 -3.38
N GLY A 128 -12.37 -9.20 -2.99
CA GLY A 128 -12.26 -7.76 -2.74
C GLY A 128 -10.82 -7.28 -2.71
N ALA A 129 -10.68 -5.99 -2.48
CA ALA A 129 -9.41 -5.30 -2.36
C ALA A 129 -9.12 -4.92 -0.92
N VAL A 130 -7.85 -5.04 -0.51
CA VAL A 130 -7.37 -4.50 0.77
C VAL A 130 -6.57 -3.23 0.50
N CYS A 131 -7.06 -2.13 1.04
CA CYS A 131 -6.42 -0.82 0.99
C CYS A 131 -5.46 -0.70 2.17
N LEU A 132 -4.16 -0.63 1.89
CA LEU A 132 -3.09 -0.56 2.88
C LEU A 132 -2.57 0.86 3.05
N SER A 133 -2.24 1.20 4.29
CA SER A 133 -1.51 2.41 4.66
C SER A 133 0.01 2.20 4.54
N SER A 134 0.73 3.28 4.22
CA SER A 134 2.19 3.28 4.09
C SER A 134 2.90 4.19 5.09
N GLN A 135 2.17 5.06 5.78
CA GLN A 135 2.69 5.99 6.77
C GLN A 135 1.69 6.16 7.93
N VAL A 136 2.16 6.63 9.07
CA VAL A 136 1.34 7.20 10.14
C VAL A 136 1.25 8.70 9.87
N GLY A 137 0.05 9.22 9.59
CA GLY A 137 -0.14 10.53 8.99
C GLY A 137 0.25 10.53 7.50
N CYS A 138 0.62 11.67 6.96
CA CYS A 138 1.02 11.78 5.55
C CYS A 138 2.16 12.78 5.35
N THR A 139 3.10 12.46 4.45
CA THR A 139 4.13 13.39 3.99
C THR A 139 3.55 14.56 3.18
N LEU A 140 2.37 14.35 2.59
CA LEU A 140 1.69 15.31 1.74
C LEU A 140 0.52 15.98 2.47
N SER A 141 0.20 17.22 2.06
CA SER A 141 -0.87 18.04 2.61
C SER A 141 -1.98 18.29 1.59
N CYS A 142 -2.48 17.22 0.94
CA CYS A 142 -3.58 17.33 -0.03
C CYS A 142 -4.83 17.88 0.65
N ARG A 143 -5.37 19.01 0.15
CA ARG A 143 -6.42 19.76 0.85
C ARG A 143 -7.79 19.08 0.93
N PHE A 144 -8.09 18.18 0.00
CA PHE A 144 -9.34 17.40 0.00
C PHE A 144 -9.25 16.14 0.88
N CYS A 145 -8.04 15.75 1.31
CA CYS A 145 -7.81 14.49 2.03
C CYS A 145 -7.75 14.72 3.55
N HIS A 146 -8.55 13.97 4.31
CA HIS A 146 -8.51 14.06 5.78
C HIS A 146 -7.13 13.68 6.34
N THR A 147 -6.49 12.62 5.82
CA THR A 147 -5.11 12.27 6.20
C THR A 147 -4.11 13.35 5.85
N GLY A 148 -4.37 14.17 4.81
CA GLY A 148 -3.54 15.33 4.45
C GLY A 148 -3.51 16.44 5.50
N THR A 149 -4.44 16.44 6.47
CA THR A 149 -4.42 17.36 7.63
C THR A 149 -3.57 16.84 8.78
N GLN A 150 -3.19 15.56 8.74
CA GLN A 150 -2.38 14.92 9.75
C GLN A 150 -0.90 15.07 9.42
N THR A 151 -0.11 15.59 10.36
CA THR A 151 1.33 15.65 10.20
C THR A 151 1.93 14.24 10.10
N LEU A 152 2.91 14.06 9.22
CA LEU A 152 3.67 12.82 9.19
C LEU A 152 4.33 12.56 10.55
N VAL A 153 3.99 11.44 11.17
CA VAL A 153 4.67 10.94 12.37
C VAL A 153 5.87 10.11 11.95
N ARG A 154 5.65 9.07 11.14
CA ARG A 154 6.69 8.19 10.61
C ARG A 154 6.22 7.34 9.43
N ASN A 155 7.16 6.71 8.76
CA ASN A 155 6.89 5.65 7.82
C ASN A 155 6.38 4.39 8.55
N LEU A 156 5.59 3.58 7.85
CA LEU A 156 5.34 2.20 8.27
C LEU A 156 6.48 1.31 7.79
N GLY A 157 6.97 0.44 8.65
CA GLY A 157 7.96 -0.58 8.30
C GLY A 157 7.36 -1.69 7.42
N ALA A 158 8.21 -2.47 6.76
CA ALA A 158 7.75 -3.59 5.93
C ALA A 158 6.89 -4.59 6.73
N ALA A 159 7.26 -4.86 7.98
CA ALA A 159 6.49 -5.70 8.90
C ALA A 159 5.06 -5.18 9.13
N GLU A 160 4.93 -3.86 9.31
CA GLU A 160 3.65 -3.21 9.57
C GLU A 160 2.76 -3.17 8.32
N ILE A 161 3.36 -2.95 7.14
CA ILE A 161 2.63 -2.96 5.87
C ILE A 161 2.13 -4.37 5.54
N VAL A 162 2.99 -5.40 5.63
CA VAL A 162 2.58 -6.80 5.45
C VAL A 162 1.61 -7.23 6.53
N GLY A 163 1.86 -6.81 7.77
CA GLY A 163 1.03 -7.10 8.94
C GLY A 163 -0.41 -6.65 8.79
N GLN A 164 -0.66 -5.49 8.18
CA GLN A 164 -2.02 -5.02 7.86
C GLN A 164 -2.76 -6.05 6.98
N PHE A 165 -2.13 -6.51 5.89
CA PHE A 165 -2.74 -7.51 5.01
C PHE A 165 -2.95 -8.85 5.73
N MET A 166 -1.96 -9.29 6.52
CA MET A 166 -2.07 -10.54 7.31
C MET A 166 -3.15 -10.43 8.38
N GLY A 167 -3.31 -9.27 9.03
CA GLY A 167 -4.37 -9.04 10.02
C GLY A 167 -5.78 -9.09 9.40
N VAL A 168 -5.95 -8.57 8.20
CA VAL A 168 -7.22 -8.72 7.47
C VAL A 168 -7.45 -10.19 7.10
N ARG A 169 -6.43 -10.92 6.66
CA ARG A 169 -6.54 -12.37 6.37
C ARG A 169 -6.92 -13.18 7.62
N ASP A 170 -6.37 -12.83 8.78
CA ASP A 170 -6.74 -13.45 10.05
C ASP A 170 -8.23 -13.23 10.36
N ALA A 171 -8.74 -12.01 10.13
CA ALA A 171 -10.14 -11.65 10.35
C ALA A 171 -11.12 -12.35 9.41
N TYR A 172 -10.68 -12.74 8.22
CA TYR A 172 -11.48 -13.48 7.23
C TYR A 172 -11.19 -14.99 7.21
N GLY A 173 -10.25 -15.45 8.03
CA GLY A 173 -9.88 -16.87 8.08
C GLY A 173 -9.25 -17.39 6.78
N GLU A 174 -8.67 -16.53 5.94
CA GLU A 174 -8.13 -16.91 4.63
C GLU A 174 -6.71 -17.49 4.76
N TRP A 175 -6.60 -18.56 5.53
CA TRP A 175 -5.40 -19.37 5.67
C TRP A 175 -5.68 -20.87 5.51
N PRO A 176 -4.80 -21.67 4.89
CA PRO A 176 -3.55 -21.26 4.20
C PRO A 176 -3.79 -20.40 2.96
N SER A 177 -2.71 -19.81 2.42
CA SER A 177 -2.80 -19.02 1.19
C SER A 177 -3.44 -19.85 0.06
N PRO A 178 -4.51 -19.36 -0.59
CA PRO A 178 -5.16 -20.08 -1.68
C PRO A 178 -4.19 -20.37 -2.82
N LYS A 179 -4.28 -21.57 -3.41
CA LYS A 179 -3.43 -22.04 -4.52
C LYS A 179 -4.29 -22.45 -5.72
N GLY A 180 -3.71 -22.28 -6.91
CA GLY A 180 -4.35 -22.66 -8.15
C GLY A 180 -5.68 -21.94 -8.34
N GLU A 181 -6.74 -22.72 -8.59
CA GLU A 181 -8.10 -22.23 -8.83
C GLU A 181 -8.92 -21.98 -7.55
N THR A 182 -8.33 -22.22 -6.37
CA THR A 182 -9.01 -21.92 -5.10
C THR A 182 -9.38 -20.43 -5.04
N PRO A 183 -10.67 -20.08 -4.82
CA PRO A 183 -11.09 -18.70 -4.70
C PRO A 183 -10.30 -17.96 -3.63
N ARG A 184 -9.95 -16.70 -3.92
CA ARG A 184 -9.24 -15.83 -3.02
C ARG A 184 -10.11 -14.60 -2.75
N GLN A 185 -10.66 -14.51 -1.55
CA GLN A 185 -11.48 -13.38 -1.13
C GLN A 185 -10.65 -12.09 -1.05
N LEU A 186 -9.45 -12.14 -0.46
CA LEU A 186 -8.52 -11.02 -0.41
C LEU A 186 -7.60 -11.05 -1.63
N SER A 187 -8.17 -10.72 -2.80
CA SER A 187 -7.54 -10.95 -4.10
C SER A 187 -6.71 -9.79 -4.62
N THR A 188 -6.85 -8.60 -4.06
CA THR A 188 -6.23 -7.36 -4.56
C THR A 188 -5.68 -6.53 -3.40
N ILE A 189 -4.54 -5.89 -3.62
CA ILE A 189 -3.99 -4.88 -2.72
C ILE A 189 -3.94 -3.54 -3.45
N VAL A 190 -4.39 -2.48 -2.79
CA VAL A 190 -4.20 -1.10 -3.22
C VAL A 190 -3.47 -0.31 -2.13
N LEU A 191 -2.40 0.37 -2.48
CA LEU A 191 -1.65 1.25 -1.58
C LEU A 191 -2.25 2.67 -1.67
N MET A 192 -3.49 2.81 -1.16
CA MET A 192 -4.31 4.03 -1.22
C MET A 192 -4.81 4.46 0.16
N GLY A 193 -4.27 3.88 1.23
CA GLY A 193 -4.53 4.27 2.61
C GLY A 193 -3.75 5.52 3.02
N MET A 194 -3.38 5.60 4.29
CA MET A 194 -2.64 6.73 4.84
C MET A 194 -1.22 6.78 4.27
N GLY A 195 -0.78 8.00 3.84
CA GLY A 195 0.59 8.26 3.41
C GLY A 195 0.83 8.26 1.90
N GLU A 196 2.04 8.66 1.52
CA GLU A 196 2.54 8.59 0.14
C GLU A 196 3.53 7.43 0.01
N PRO A 197 3.15 6.32 -0.68
CA PRO A 197 3.97 5.11 -0.75
C PRO A 197 5.36 5.33 -1.33
N LEU A 198 5.50 6.24 -2.29
CA LEU A 198 6.80 6.50 -2.93
C LEU A 198 7.76 7.29 -2.05
N TYR A 199 7.28 7.98 -1.01
CA TYR A 199 8.15 8.55 0.03
C TYR A 199 8.53 7.52 1.10
N ASN A 200 7.85 6.37 1.14
CA ASN A 200 8.23 5.21 1.95
C ASN A 200 8.66 4.02 1.09
N TYR A 201 9.26 4.27 -0.06
CA TYR A 201 9.48 3.26 -1.10
C TYR A 201 10.22 2.02 -0.63
N ALA A 202 11.27 2.15 0.17
CA ALA A 202 12.08 1.00 0.60
C ALA A 202 11.25 -0.04 1.38
N ASN A 203 10.44 0.41 2.34
CA ASN A 203 9.56 -0.47 3.13
C ASN A 203 8.41 -1.02 2.28
N VAL A 204 7.82 -0.18 1.44
CA VAL A 204 6.73 -0.60 0.52
C VAL A 204 7.24 -1.66 -0.46
N ALA A 205 8.40 -1.44 -1.09
CA ALA A 205 8.97 -2.40 -2.02
C ALA A 205 9.28 -3.74 -1.35
N LYS A 206 9.88 -3.71 -0.16
CA LYS A 206 10.15 -4.91 0.63
C LYS A 206 8.85 -5.64 1.01
N ALA A 207 7.83 -4.93 1.48
CA ALA A 207 6.54 -5.51 1.83
C ALA A 207 5.86 -6.16 0.61
N MET A 208 5.85 -5.49 -0.55
CA MET A 208 5.24 -6.05 -1.77
C MET A 208 6.03 -7.23 -2.30
N THR A 209 7.36 -7.25 -2.18
CA THR A 209 8.17 -8.43 -2.52
C THR A 209 7.80 -9.65 -1.68
N ILE A 210 7.60 -9.47 -0.37
CA ILE A 210 7.13 -10.52 0.54
C ILE A 210 5.74 -11.03 0.14
N VAL A 211 4.82 -10.11 -0.14
CA VAL A 211 3.44 -10.45 -0.53
C VAL A 211 3.38 -11.20 -1.87
N MET A 212 4.25 -10.85 -2.81
CA MET A 212 4.32 -11.48 -4.14
C MET A 212 5.07 -12.82 -4.15
N ASP A 213 5.75 -13.18 -3.08
CA ASP A 213 6.55 -14.41 -3.04
C ASP A 213 5.67 -15.67 -3.19
N ASN A 214 5.98 -16.48 -4.21
CA ASN A 214 5.16 -17.64 -4.61
C ASN A 214 5.12 -18.78 -3.57
N GLU A 215 6.04 -18.83 -2.62
CA GLU A 215 6.06 -19.83 -1.54
C GLU A 215 5.39 -19.33 -0.26
N GLY A 216 4.92 -18.08 -0.26
CA GLY A 216 4.26 -17.40 0.85
C GLY A 216 2.81 -17.03 0.54
N ILE A 217 2.51 -15.73 0.59
CA ILE A 217 1.18 -15.17 0.31
C ILE A 217 0.79 -15.36 -1.15
N ALA A 218 1.76 -15.27 -2.06
CA ALA A 218 1.63 -15.55 -3.48
C ALA A 218 0.58 -14.67 -4.20
N LEU A 219 0.49 -13.39 -3.86
CA LEU A 219 -0.38 -12.46 -4.59
C LEU A 219 0.31 -11.99 -5.88
N SER A 220 -0.38 -12.11 -7.01
CA SER A 220 0.18 -11.67 -8.29
C SER A 220 0.42 -10.17 -8.33
N ARG A 221 1.56 -9.73 -8.91
CA ARG A 221 1.84 -8.31 -9.15
C ARG A 221 0.74 -7.56 -9.91
N ARG A 222 -0.05 -8.27 -10.71
CA ARG A 222 -1.19 -7.72 -11.45
C ARG A 222 -2.39 -7.39 -10.56
N ARG A 223 -2.39 -7.90 -9.33
CA ARG A 223 -3.40 -7.66 -8.30
C ARG A 223 -2.95 -6.63 -7.27
N ILE A 224 -1.81 -5.97 -7.51
CA ILE A 224 -1.31 -4.92 -6.64
C ILE A 224 -1.29 -3.61 -7.42
N THR A 225 -1.87 -2.56 -6.84
CA THR A 225 -1.85 -1.20 -7.37
C THR A 225 -1.14 -0.28 -6.39
N LEU A 226 -0.06 0.33 -6.85
CA LEU A 226 0.63 1.39 -6.14
C LEU A 226 0.02 2.71 -6.57
N SER A 227 -0.52 3.47 -5.61
CA SER A 227 -1.00 4.83 -5.84
C SER A 227 0.06 5.85 -5.46
N THR A 228 0.10 6.97 -6.18
CA THR A 228 0.98 8.09 -5.85
C THR A 228 0.34 9.41 -6.26
N SER A 229 0.61 10.46 -5.49
CA SER A 229 0.29 11.83 -5.89
C SER A 229 1.27 12.40 -6.93
N GLY A 230 2.27 11.61 -7.35
CA GLY A 230 3.21 11.98 -8.39
C GLY A 230 4.62 12.28 -7.90
N VAL A 231 5.19 11.42 -7.06
CA VAL A 231 6.63 11.47 -6.71
C VAL A 231 7.43 10.93 -7.91
N VAL A 232 7.52 11.77 -8.94
CA VAL A 232 7.99 11.42 -10.29
C VAL A 232 9.31 10.65 -10.30
N PRO A 233 10.37 11.03 -9.54
CA PRO A 233 11.64 10.30 -9.56
C PRO A 233 11.55 8.83 -9.14
N MET A 234 10.53 8.48 -8.35
CA MET A 234 10.36 7.14 -7.80
C MET A 234 9.41 6.28 -8.64
N MET A 235 8.61 6.86 -9.53
CA MET A 235 7.65 6.13 -10.36
C MET A 235 8.33 5.12 -11.28
N ASP A 236 9.36 5.54 -12.02
CA ASP A 236 10.11 4.67 -12.94
C ASP A 236 10.73 3.48 -12.18
N ARG A 237 11.27 3.75 -10.99
CA ARG A 237 11.87 2.74 -10.14
C ARG A 237 10.84 1.71 -9.68
N ALA A 238 9.68 2.18 -9.19
CA ALA A 238 8.60 1.31 -8.76
C ALA A 238 8.10 0.39 -9.89
N GLY A 239 7.97 0.93 -11.10
CA GLY A 239 7.59 0.15 -12.27
C GLY A 239 8.61 -0.91 -12.66
N ALA A 240 9.91 -0.57 -12.62
CA ALA A 240 10.99 -1.48 -12.98
C ALA A 240 11.20 -2.58 -11.92
N GLU A 241 11.22 -2.24 -10.63
CA GLU A 241 11.54 -3.19 -9.56
C GLU A 241 10.34 -4.06 -9.16
N LEU A 242 9.14 -3.46 -9.03
CA LEU A 242 7.95 -4.18 -8.57
C LEU A 242 7.08 -4.68 -9.72
N GLY A 243 6.99 -3.93 -10.80
CA GLY A 243 6.14 -4.24 -11.93
C GLY A 243 4.65 -4.33 -11.59
N VAL A 244 4.20 -3.61 -10.56
CA VAL A 244 2.80 -3.51 -10.12
C VAL A 244 2.01 -2.51 -10.96
N ASN A 245 0.69 -2.47 -10.82
CA ASN A 245 -0.13 -1.45 -11.47
C ASN A 245 0.11 -0.09 -10.85
N LEU A 246 -0.10 0.97 -11.63
CA LEU A 246 0.02 2.34 -11.18
C LEU A 246 -1.34 3.02 -11.11
N ALA A 247 -1.61 3.71 -10.01
CA ALA A 247 -2.65 4.71 -9.90
C ALA A 247 -2.01 6.08 -9.61
N VAL A 248 -2.58 7.12 -10.18
CA VAL A 248 -2.10 8.50 -10.03
C VAL A 248 -3.22 9.38 -9.50
N SER A 249 -3.01 9.94 -8.31
CA SER A 249 -3.87 10.94 -7.71
C SER A 249 -3.71 12.27 -8.46
N LEU A 250 -4.49 12.45 -9.56
CA LEU A 250 -4.39 13.62 -10.44
C LEU A 250 -5.20 14.80 -9.89
N HIS A 251 -6.50 14.63 -9.72
CA HIS A 251 -7.49 15.52 -9.09
C HIS A 251 -7.65 16.92 -9.69
N ALA A 252 -6.81 17.34 -10.60
CA ALA A 252 -6.92 18.57 -11.36
C ALA A 252 -6.19 18.45 -12.71
N VAL A 253 -6.58 19.26 -13.67
CA VAL A 253 -6.03 19.28 -15.04
C VAL A 253 -5.25 20.54 -15.37
N ARG A 254 -5.17 21.47 -14.41
CA ARG A 254 -4.39 22.72 -14.50
C ARG A 254 -3.44 22.80 -13.31
N ASP A 255 -2.22 23.27 -13.55
CA ASP A 255 -1.18 23.34 -12.52
C ASP A 255 -1.59 24.25 -11.36
N GLU A 256 -2.23 25.41 -11.63
CA GLU A 256 -2.65 26.37 -10.59
C GLU A 256 -3.62 25.71 -9.59
N LEU A 257 -4.61 24.96 -10.09
CA LEU A 257 -5.55 24.25 -9.24
C LEU A 257 -4.90 23.06 -8.55
N ARG A 258 -4.03 22.33 -9.27
CA ARG A 258 -3.33 21.17 -8.71
C ARG A 258 -2.33 21.58 -7.63
N ASP A 259 -1.67 22.76 -7.76
CA ASP A 259 -0.80 23.33 -6.73
C ASP A 259 -1.54 23.61 -5.42
N GLU A 260 -2.83 23.90 -5.52
CA GLU A 260 -3.70 24.08 -4.37
C GLU A 260 -4.16 22.75 -3.78
N LEU A 261 -4.71 21.88 -4.60
CA LEU A 261 -5.32 20.60 -4.16
C LEU A 261 -4.27 19.57 -3.75
N VAL A 262 -3.16 19.49 -4.49
CA VAL A 262 -2.05 18.55 -4.34
C VAL A 262 -0.73 19.33 -4.38
N PRO A 263 -0.27 19.92 -3.28
CA PRO A 263 0.90 20.83 -3.27
C PRO A 263 2.21 20.24 -3.79
N LEU A 264 2.30 18.89 -3.89
CA LEU A 264 3.42 18.21 -4.55
C LEU A 264 3.60 18.65 -6.01
N ASN A 265 2.54 19.12 -6.66
CA ASN A 265 2.55 19.58 -8.04
C ASN A 265 3.56 20.71 -8.28
N ARG A 266 3.77 21.60 -7.31
CA ARG A 266 4.79 22.66 -7.38
C ARG A 266 6.19 22.12 -7.62
N LYS A 267 6.45 20.90 -7.17
CA LYS A 267 7.73 20.20 -7.37
C LYS A 267 7.74 19.39 -8.66
N TYR A 268 6.63 18.76 -8.98
CA TYR A 268 6.47 17.89 -10.16
C TYR A 268 5.17 18.30 -10.88
N PRO A 269 5.23 19.30 -11.78
CA PRO A 269 4.07 19.79 -12.53
C PRO A 269 3.41 18.70 -13.37
N ILE A 270 2.16 18.93 -13.78
CA ILE A 270 1.36 17.98 -14.57
C ILE A 270 2.13 17.48 -15.79
N ALA A 271 2.86 18.32 -16.48
CA ALA A 271 3.65 17.93 -17.66
C ALA A 271 4.70 16.86 -17.33
N GLU A 272 5.43 17.01 -16.22
CA GLU A 272 6.41 16.03 -15.77
C GLU A 272 5.76 14.73 -15.31
N LEU A 273 4.64 14.83 -14.58
CA LEU A 273 3.86 13.70 -14.13
C LEU A 273 3.34 12.88 -15.31
N MET A 274 2.76 13.54 -16.32
CA MET A 274 2.27 12.86 -17.54
C MET A 274 3.42 12.22 -18.33
N ALA A 275 4.58 12.87 -18.41
CA ALA A 275 5.76 12.28 -19.03
C ALA A 275 6.23 11.01 -18.29
N ALA A 276 6.18 11.00 -16.95
CA ALA A 276 6.48 9.81 -16.15
C ALA A 276 5.44 8.69 -16.38
N CYS A 277 4.16 9.02 -16.46
CA CYS A 277 3.10 8.06 -16.77
C CYS A 277 3.32 7.40 -18.16
N ARG A 278 3.66 8.19 -19.19
CA ARG A 278 3.89 7.66 -20.55
C ARG A 278 5.04 6.66 -20.63
N ARG A 279 6.06 6.78 -19.78
CA ARG A 279 7.21 5.86 -19.76
C ARG A 279 7.12 4.79 -18.66
N TYR A 280 6.00 4.73 -17.90
CA TYR A 280 5.86 3.78 -16.80
C TYR A 280 5.96 2.34 -17.31
N PRO A 281 6.93 1.54 -16.81
CA PRO A 281 7.13 0.17 -17.27
C PRO A 281 5.92 -0.72 -16.99
N GLY A 282 5.48 -1.46 -18.01
CA GLY A 282 4.38 -2.40 -17.89
C GLY A 282 2.98 -1.79 -18.09
N ALA A 283 2.86 -0.48 -18.33
CA ALA A 283 1.61 0.09 -18.79
C ALA A 283 1.23 -0.45 -20.16
N SER A 284 0.01 -0.92 -20.32
CA SER A 284 -0.52 -1.52 -21.57
C SER A 284 -2.05 -1.49 -21.55
N ASN A 285 -2.68 -1.83 -22.67
CA ASN A 285 -4.15 -1.92 -22.73
C ASN A 285 -4.74 -2.91 -21.72
N ALA A 286 -4.00 -3.95 -21.33
CA ALA A 286 -4.40 -4.90 -20.30
C ALA A 286 -4.06 -4.41 -18.88
N ARG A 287 -3.19 -3.41 -18.75
CA ARG A 287 -2.72 -2.86 -17.48
C ARG A 287 -2.68 -1.33 -17.58
N ARG A 288 -3.86 -0.74 -17.65
CA ARG A 288 -4.01 0.71 -17.78
C ARG A 288 -3.57 1.43 -16.51
N ILE A 289 -2.96 2.59 -16.67
CA ILE A 289 -2.75 3.51 -15.55
C ILE A 289 -4.11 4.03 -15.10
N THR A 290 -4.39 4.00 -13.80
CA THR A 290 -5.61 4.58 -13.24
C THR A 290 -5.33 6.02 -12.82
N PHE A 291 -6.11 6.97 -13.33
CA PHE A 291 -6.10 8.34 -12.83
C PHE A 291 -7.25 8.53 -11.86
N GLU A 292 -6.91 8.75 -10.58
CA GLU A 292 -7.88 9.04 -9.53
C GLU A 292 -8.25 10.53 -9.60
N TYR A 293 -9.55 10.82 -9.67
CA TYR A 293 -10.06 12.16 -9.82
C TYR A 293 -11.23 12.40 -8.85
N VAL A 294 -10.94 13.05 -7.73
CA VAL A 294 -11.96 13.43 -6.75
C VAL A 294 -12.82 14.57 -7.30
N MET A 295 -14.13 14.40 -7.28
CA MET A 295 -15.10 15.35 -7.85
C MET A 295 -15.53 16.39 -6.79
N LEU A 296 -15.01 17.61 -6.91
CA LEU A 296 -15.24 18.72 -5.99
C LEU A 296 -16.17 19.76 -6.66
N ARG A 297 -17.35 20.00 -6.06
CA ARG A 297 -18.37 20.87 -6.60
C ARG A 297 -17.86 22.28 -6.91
N GLY A 298 -17.99 22.70 -8.18
CA GLY A 298 -17.61 24.04 -8.64
C GLY A 298 -16.11 24.31 -8.62
N VAL A 299 -15.27 23.29 -8.41
CA VAL A 299 -13.81 23.42 -8.32
C VAL A 299 -13.12 22.76 -9.53
N ASN A 300 -13.39 21.47 -9.73
CA ASN A 300 -12.75 20.66 -10.78
C ASN A 300 -13.74 19.81 -11.57
N ASP A 301 -15.03 20.09 -11.49
CA ASP A 301 -16.13 19.29 -12.05
C ASP A 301 -16.79 19.88 -13.28
N SER A 302 -16.11 20.80 -13.98
CA SER A 302 -16.63 21.42 -15.21
C SER A 302 -16.40 20.53 -16.44
N GLU A 303 -17.23 20.70 -17.47
CA GLU A 303 -17.03 20.04 -18.77
C GLU A 303 -15.70 20.47 -19.44
N ALA A 304 -15.19 21.67 -19.15
CA ALA A 304 -13.89 22.10 -19.63
C ALA A 304 -12.76 21.27 -18.99
N ASP A 305 -12.89 20.96 -17.69
CA ASP A 305 -11.94 20.07 -16.99
C ASP A 305 -12.00 18.64 -17.55
N ALA A 306 -13.20 18.13 -17.86
CA ALA A 306 -13.36 16.83 -18.50
C ALA A 306 -12.66 16.76 -19.87
N ARG A 307 -12.88 17.76 -20.73
CA ARG A 307 -12.21 17.85 -22.04
C ARG A 307 -10.68 17.92 -21.91
N GLU A 308 -10.19 18.67 -20.96
CA GLU A 308 -8.75 18.78 -20.72
C GLU A 308 -8.17 17.47 -20.16
N LEU A 309 -8.88 16.78 -19.26
CA LEU A 309 -8.49 15.47 -18.76
C LEU A 309 -8.29 14.46 -19.91
N VAL A 310 -9.24 14.42 -20.86
CA VAL A 310 -9.14 13.57 -22.06
C VAL A 310 -7.89 13.91 -22.87
N ARG A 311 -7.56 15.21 -23.04
CA ARG A 311 -6.33 15.62 -23.74
C ARG A 311 -5.06 15.19 -23.04
N LEU A 312 -5.00 15.34 -21.72
CA LEU A 312 -3.84 14.98 -20.91
C LEU A 312 -3.50 13.48 -21.00
N ILE A 313 -4.54 12.62 -20.99
CA ILE A 313 -4.35 11.16 -21.02
C ILE A 313 -4.32 10.58 -22.43
N ALA A 314 -4.55 11.40 -23.47
CA ALA A 314 -4.58 10.94 -24.86
C ALA A 314 -3.30 10.20 -25.24
N GLY A 315 -3.47 9.08 -25.94
CA GLY A 315 -2.37 8.22 -26.39
C GLY A 315 -1.72 7.36 -25.28
N MET A 316 -2.25 7.38 -24.05
CA MET A 316 -1.82 6.47 -22.98
C MET A 316 -2.83 5.35 -22.75
N PRO A 317 -2.39 4.14 -22.39
CA PRO A 317 -3.28 3.12 -21.87
C PRO A 317 -3.74 3.53 -20.46
N ALA A 318 -4.83 4.29 -20.40
CA ALA A 318 -5.34 4.91 -19.19
C ALA A 318 -6.80 4.56 -18.92
N LYS A 319 -7.21 4.69 -17.66
CA LYS A 319 -8.60 4.77 -17.20
C LYS A 319 -8.71 5.85 -16.14
N VAL A 320 -9.86 6.45 -16.00
CA VAL A 320 -10.16 7.44 -14.97
C VAL A 320 -11.12 6.82 -13.97
N ASN A 321 -10.85 7.02 -12.69
CA ASN A 321 -11.76 6.72 -11.60
C ASN A 321 -12.29 8.05 -11.05
N LEU A 322 -13.57 8.35 -11.30
CA LEU A 322 -14.23 9.52 -10.78
C LEU A 322 -14.75 9.20 -9.38
N ILE A 323 -14.24 9.93 -8.38
CA ILE A 323 -14.54 9.68 -6.97
C ILE A 323 -15.43 10.81 -6.46
N PRO A 324 -16.72 10.56 -6.16
CA PRO A 324 -17.54 11.53 -5.45
C PRO A 324 -16.85 11.90 -4.13
N PHE A 325 -16.69 13.20 -3.88
CA PHE A 325 -16.04 13.66 -2.65
C PHE A 325 -16.89 13.30 -1.43
N ASN A 326 -16.27 12.71 -0.43
CA ASN A 326 -16.88 12.47 0.89
C ASN A 326 -16.45 13.59 1.86
N PRO A 327 -17.35 14.52 2.21
CA PRO A 327 -17.03 15.60 3.14
C PRO A 327 -16.66 15.05 4.52
N TRP A 328 -15.62 15.61 5.09
CA TRP A 328 -15.19 15.33 6.46
C TRP A 328 -15.25 16.62 7.31
N PRO A 329 -15.38 16.53 8.65
CA PRO A 329 -15.49 17.71 9.52
C PRO A 329 -14.30 18.65 9.36
N GLY A 330 -14.55 19.90 8.93
CA GLY A 330 -13.52 20.90 8.65
C GLY A 330 -13.11 21.01 7.19
N SER A 331 -13.62 20.16 6.28
CA SER A 331 -13.40 20.32 4.84
C SER A 331 -14.11 21.54 4.28
N ALA A 332 -13.41 22.32 3.46
CA ALA A 332 -14.00 23.46 2.72
C ALA A 332 -14.71 23.02 1.42
N TYR A 333 -14.57 21.76 1.01
CA TYR A 333 -15.09 21.25 -0.26
C TYR A 333 -16.44 20.55 -0.08
N GLN A 334 -17.20 20.48 -1.18
CA GLN A 334 -18.47 19.80 -1.25
C GLN A 334 -18.47 18.75 -2.36
N THR A 335 -19.32 17.74 -2.21
CA THR A 335 -19.54 16.70 -3.23
C THR A 335 -20.17 17.32 -4.47
N SER A 336 -19.67 17.00 -5.66
CA SER A 336 -20.30 17.34 -6.93
C SER A 336 -21.69 16.72 -7.04
N THR A 337 -22.60 17.41 -7.70
CA THR A 337 -23.94 16.85 -7.94
C THR A 337 -23.85 15.63 -8.86
N ARG A 338 -24.79 14.69 -8.72
CA ARG A 338 -24.88 13.54 -9.60
C ARG A 338 -24.90 13.94 -11.08
N ALA A 339 -25.70 14.95 -11.44
CA ALA A 339 -25.77 15.48 -12.80
C ALA A 339 -24.43 16.09 -13.29
N ALA A 340 -23.61 16.67 -12.42
CA ALA A 340 -22.28 17.13 -12.80
C ALA A 340 -21.33 15.97 -13.06
N ILE A 341 -21.38 14.93 -12.21
CA ILE A 341 -20.57 13.71 -12.38
C ILE A 341 -20.93 13.00 -13.68
N GLU A 342 -22.24 12.83 -13.97
CA GLU A 342 -22.74 12.18 -15.20
C GLU A 342 -22.36 12.95 -16.48
N ARG A 343 -22.33 14.30 -16.42
CA ARG A 343 -21.86 15.11 -17.58
C ARG A 343 -20.34 15.08 -17.73
N PHE A 344 -19.61 14.90 -16.65
CA PHE A 344 -18.15 14.82 -16.69
C PHE A 344 -17.67 13.47 -17.24
N ALA A 345 -18.40 12.36 -16.95
CA ALA A 345 -18.12 11.00 -17.38
C ALA A 345 -18.40 10.79 -18.87
#